data_962005f21a40ee9358a4186e63095b84
#
_entry.id   962005f21a40ee9358a4186e63095b84
#
_cell.length_a   1.000
_cell.length_b   1.000
_cell.length_c   1.000
_cell.angle_alpha   90.00
_cell.angle_beta   90.00
_cell.angle_gamma   90.00
#
_symmetry.space_group_name_H-M   'P 1'
#
loop_
_entity.id
_entity.type
_entity.pdbx_description
1 polymer ?
#
loop_
_entity_poly.entity_id
_entity_poly.type
_entity_poly.pdbx_seq_one_letter_code
_entity_poly.pdbx_strand_id
1 'polypeptide(L)'
;MKLHKVKSKNAVSYYVIESFRKPNGGGTSSRVVEKLGTAVELKQRLGDEVDIEQWAHDYVAKLTAAKKAKKPVQVKVSMTSGITYDMGEKRCFNAGYLMLQKILSSLDIKKMTKEIRTRHQFQFDFEKVLSDLVYARVLEPCSKQSSFNYCKDTLIEEPNYELHDVYRALDVIHEETDFIQSFLYQSSAKCIKRDTSALYYDCTNFFFEISQEDELRKFGHSKENRPNPIVQLGMFVDGSGMPLAFDVFPGNRNEQISLRPLENKIIKDFCLDTSTITVCTDAGLASFDNRAFNAQVKNAGKDSNKNIKLQYITIQPIKTLAKNEQDWALAPGRSFVSNPIKADENQELVMAQLDREGWKCDGYEGVFSLDDIDEDEPANYNKIFYKEKYVLKTSKDGKKQLNDRLIVTYSIKYKHFMQRKRENDLNKSRRLIEAKNNKKISFKTSSDVRKYIGCEHTTDDGKKAANSTYFIDGSAIIEDSRFDGFYAVSTSIDENEMSVAKIIEVNRGRWEIEESFMLMKSELKSRPVYVRREERIKAHFTACFLALLVFRILEKKVNTLSSELITAPKLIKTLRNMNLTRFDKKKGFYTGAFTRTNITEAIHAFAGFRLDCALLTESDLKDMIKLTKKP
;
A
#
# COMPACT_ATOMS: atom_id res chain seq x y z
N MET A 1 18.06 40.71 -0.10
CA MET A 1 17.26 41.92 0.10
C MET A 1 16.58 41.82 1.47
N LYS A 2 16.10 42.95 2.03
CA LYS A 2 15.42 42.99 3.34
C LYS A 2 14.25 43.93 3.24
N LEU A 3 13.20 43.63 3.99
CA LEU A 3 12.06 44.54 4.17
C LEU A 3 12.51 45.70 5.10
N HIS A 4 12.21 46.92 4.67
CA HIS A 4 12.40 48.12 5.50
C HIS A 4 11.08 48.85 5.64
N LYS A 5 10.69 49.04 6.94
CA LYS A 5 9.43 49.65 7.33
C LYS A 5 9.73 51.01 7.91
N VAL A 6 9.13 52.03 7.33
CA VAL A 6 9.27 53.42 7.80
C VAL A 6 7.93 53.88 8.36
N LYS A 7 7.92 54.31 9.61
CA LYS A 7 6.75 54.91 10.28
C LYS A 7 6.88 56.41 10.27
N SER A 8 5.90 57.11 9.72
CA SER A 8 5.72 58.55 9.82
C SER A 8 4.50 58.87 10.71
N LYS A 9 4.27 60.14 11.04
CA LYS A 9 3.11 60.55 11.86
C LYS A 9 1.76 60.06 11.31
N ASN A 10 1.63 59.94 9.97
CA ASN A 10 0.34 59.66 9.33
C ASN A 10 0.35 58.40 8.46
N ALA A 11 1.48 57.67 8.29
CA ALA A 11 1.55 56.52 7.41
C ALA A 11 2.69 55.55 7.77
N VAL A 12 2.46 54.29 7.44
CA VAL A 12 3.49 53.23 7.45
C VAL A 12 3.81 52.87 6.02
N SER A 13 5.06 53.02 5.60
CA SER A 13 5.52 52.70 4.22
C SER A 13 6.49 51.54 4.24
N TYR A 14 6.38 50.69 3.23
CA TYR A 14 7.18 49.47 3.06
C TYR A 14 8.13 49.61 1.85
N TYR A 15 9.40 49.27 2.05
CA TYR A 15 10.44 49.33 1.03
C TYR A 15 11.25 48.04 0.99
N VAL A 16 11.67 47.62 -0.19
CA VAL A 16 12.68 46.59 -0.37
C VAL A 16 14.01 47.25 -0.44
N ILE A 17 14.93 46.93 0.48
CA ILE A 17 16.28 47.46 0.53
C ILE A 17 17.34 46.39 0.27
N GLU A 18 18.43 46.77 -0.33
CA GLU A 18 19.61 45.95 -0.54
C GLU A 18 20.85 46.55 0.13
N SER A 19 21.52 45.75 0.96
CA SER A 19 22.78 46.15 1.56
C SER A 19 23.96 45.83 0.63
N PHE A 20 24.91 46.74 0.49
CA PHE A 20 26.14 46.56 -0.30
C PHE A 20 27.35 47.13 0.44
N ARG A 21 28.55 46.58 0.16
CA ARG A 21 29.80 47.13 0.68
C ARG A 21 30.24 48.29 -0.18
N LYS A 22 30.66 49.39 0.45
CA LYS A 22 31.24 50.52 -0.29
C LYS A 22 32.60 50.14 -0.92
N PRO A 23 32.90 50.62 -2.13
CA PRO A 23 34.11 50.22 -2.86
C PRO A 23 35.42 50.47 -2.12
N ASN A 24 35.49 51.49 -1.25
CA ASN A 24 36.71 51.98 -0.60
C ASN A 24 36.88 51.52 0.85
N GLY A 25 36.35 50.35 1.25
CA GLY A 25 36.56 49.82 2.61
C GLY A 25 35.72 50.49 3.71
N GLY A 26 34.87 51.45 3.38
CA GLY A 26 34.12 52.32 4.30
C GLY A 26 32.79 51.75 4.81
N GLY A 27 32.72 50.47 5.15
CA GLY A 27 31.53 49.88 5.77
C GLY A 27 30.42 49.43 4.81
N THR A 28 29.26 49.09 5.35
CA THR A 28 28.07 48.60 4.62
C THR A 28 27.06 49.74 4.45
N SER A 29 26.53 49.93 3.23
CA SER A 29 25.45 50.87 2.94
C SER A 29 24.24 50.12 2.40
N SER A 30 23.07 50.74 2.40
CA SER A 30 21.86 50.16 1.79
C SER A 30 21.23 51.09 0.78
N ARG A 31 20.64 50.52 -0.27
CA ARG A 31 19.86 51.26 -1.26
C ARG A 31 18.46 50.71 -1.35
N VAL A 32 17.50 51.59 -1.66
CA VAL A 32 16.12 51.17 -1.94
C VAL A 32 16.09 50.54 -3.32
N VAL A 33 15.61 49.33 -3.40
CA VAL A 33 15.41 48.58 -4.67
C VAL A 33 14.01 48.84 -5.21
N GLU A 34 13.03 48.87 -4.32
CA GLU A 34 11.63 49.04 -4.69
C GLU A 34 10.82 49.64 -3.52
N LYS A 35 9.89 50.54 -3.83
CA LYS A 35 8.89 51.04 -2.89
C LYS A 35 7.62 50.23 -3.07
N LEU A 36 7.22 49.46 -2.07
CA LEU A 36 6.01 48.63 -2.12
C LEU A 36 4.71 49.46 -1.97
N GLY A 37 4.81 50.56 -1.24
CA GLY A 37 3.68 51.47 -0.99
C GLY A 37 3.43 51.68 0.52
N THR A 38 2.42 52.47 0.83
CA THR A 38 1.93 52.67 2.18
C THR A 38 0.98 51.53 2.58
N ALA A 39 0.78 51.32 3.88
CA ALA A 39 -0.15 50.33 4.39
C ALA A 39 -1.58 50.49 3.83
N VAL A 40 -1.99 51.72 3.62
CA VAL A 40 -3.31 52.04 3.05
C VAL A 40 -3.39 51.64 1.55
N GLU A 41 -2.39 52.04 0.77
CA GLU A 41 -2.31 51.68 -0.66
C GLU A 41 -2.23 50.15 -0.86
N LEU A 42 -1.50 49.45 0.03
CA LEU A 42 -1.38 47.99 -0.04
C LEU A 42 -2.69 47.30 0.33
N LYS A 43 -3.44 47.80 1.33
CA LYS A 43 -4.77 47.29 1.65
C LYS A 43 -5.76 47.46 0.50
N GLN A 44 -5.76 48.61 -0.13
CA GLN A 44 -6.62 48.88 -1.30
C GLN A 44 -6.29 47.95 -2.47
N ARG A 45 -5.02 47.57 -2.65
CA ARG A 45 -4.57 46.70 -3.76
C ARG A 45 -4.77 45.22 -3.50
N LEU A 46 -4.62 44.76 -2.23
CA LEU A 46 -4.57 43.34 -1.88
C LEU A 46 -5.84 42.82 -1.17
N GLY A 47 -6.72 43.75 -0.75
CA GLY A 47 -7.89 43.42 0.07
C GLY A 47 -7.65 43.54 1.59
N ASP A 48 -8.73 43.77 2.33
CA ASP A 48 -8.65 44.02 3.78
C ASP A 48 -8.30 42.78 4.62
N GLU A 49 -8.48 41.57 4.09
CA GLU A 49 -8.21 40.30 4.76
C GLU A 49 -6.72 39.88 4.72
N VAL A 50 -5.88 40.57 3.93
CA VAL A 50 -4.47 40.19 3.75
C VAL A 50 -3.59 40.83 4.82
N ASP A 51 -2.81 40.03 5.54
CA ASP A 51 -1.72 40.54 6.39
C ASP A 51 -0.61 41.14 5.53
N ILE A 52 -0.56 42.46 5.48
CA ILE A 52 0.38 43.24 4.68
C ILE A 52 1.83 42.97 5.08
N GLU A 53 2.10 42.77 6.36
CA GLU A 53 3.44 42.55 6.85
C GLU A 53 3.98 41.18 6.41
N GLN A 54 3.13 40.16 6.53
CA GLN A 54 3.44 38.82 6.04
C GLN A 54 3.59 38.79 4.51
N TRP A 55 2.68 39.42 3.79
CA TRP A 55 2.75 39.54 2.33
C TRP A 55 4.05 40.22 1.88
N ALA A 56 4.44 41.33 2.52
CA ALA A 56 5.66 42.07 2.19
C ALA A 56 6.93 41.23 2.48
N HIS A 57 6.95 40.45 3.55
CA HIS A 57 8.02 39.48 3.82
C HIS A 57 8.14 38.41 2.74
N ASP A 58 7.01 37.84 2.33
CA ASP A 58 6.97 36.81 1.29
C ASP A 58 7.37 37.38 -0.09
N TYR A 59 6.96 38.60 -0.39
CA TYR A 59 7.36 39.30 -1.60
C TYR A 59 8.87 39.56 -1.65
N VAL A 60 9.47 40.04 -0.55
CA VAL A 60 10.92 40.23 -0.44
C VAL A 60 11.68 38.90 -0.54
N ALA A 61 11.13 37.83 0.02
CA ALA A 61 11.70 36.49 -0.10
C ALA A 61 11.70 36.01 -1.56
N LYS A 62 10.58 36.20 -2.31
CA LYS A 62 10.47 35.92 -3.74
C LYS A 62 11.47 36.73 -4.58
N LEU A 63 11.57 38.04 -4.34
CA LEU A 63 12.56 38.89 -5.05
C LEU A 63 14.00 38.49 -4.75
N THR A 64 14.27 38.10 -3.51
CA THR A 64 15.61 37.64 -3.10
C THR A 64 15.97 36.33 -3.78
N ALA A 65 15.03 35.38 -3.83
CA ALA A 65 15.18 34.13 -4.54
C ALA A 65 15.38 34.34 -6.07
N ALA A 66 14.56 35.19 -6.67
CA ALA A 66 14.67 35.55 -8.10
C ALA A 66 16.00 36.23 -8.44
N LYS A 67 16.54 37.06 -7.53
CA LYS A 67 17.87 37.69 -7.73
C LYS A 67 19.00 36.69 -7.55
N LYS A 68 18.90 35.77 -6.60
CA LYS A 68 19.86 34.65 -6.47
C LYS A 68 19.88 33.78 -7.71
N ALA A 69 18.70 33.46 -8.25
CA ALA A 69 18.54 32.66 -9.47
C ALA A 69 19.13 33.38 -10.74
N LYS A 70 19.14 34.73 -10.76
CA LYS A 70 19.64 35.50 -11.89
C LYS A 70 21.17 35.65 -11.96
N LYS A 71 21.92 35.30 -10.90
CA LYS A 71 23.40 35.29 -10.94
C LYS A 71 23.90 33.85 -10.98
N PRO A 72 24.18 33.29 -12.16
CA PRO A 72 24.77 31.98 -12.25
C PRO A 72 26.13 31.98 -11.57
N VAL A 73 26.34 31.06 -10.62
CA VAL A 73 27.66 30.85 -10.02
C VAL A 73 28.50 30.11 -11.05
N GLN A 74 29.54 30.77 -11.55
CA GLN A 74 30.54 30.14 -12.44
C GLN A 74 31.73 29.68 -11.59
N VAL A 75 32.15 28.45 -11.78
CA VAL A 75 33.27 27.84 -11.08
C VAL A 75 34.31 27.38 -12.09
N LYS A 76 35.55 27.79 -11.88
CA LYS A 76 36.70 27.23 -12.61
C LYS A 76 37.27 26.08 -11.79
N VAL A 77 37.21 24.85 -12.32
CA VAL A 77 37.80 23.66 -11.72
C VAL A 77 39.05 23.30 -12.52
N SER A 78 40.18 23.20 -11.82
CA SER A 78 41.42 22.66 -12.40
C SER A 78 41.50 21.17 -12.07
N MET A 79 41.51 20.34 -13.09
CA MET A 79 41.68 18.89 -12.96
C MET A 79 42.98 18.48 -13.63
N THR A 80 43.78 17.66 -12.96
CA THR A 80 45.03 17.13 -13.51
C THR A 80 44.86 15.62 -13.68
N SER A 81 45.18 15.11 -14.87
CA SER A 81 45.14 13.68 -15.17
C SER A 81 46.17 12.93 -14.33
N GLY A 82 45.85 11.70 -13.90
CA GLY A 82 46.75 10.84 -13.15
C GLY A 82 46.82 11.08 -11.64
N ILE A 83 46.10 12.08 -11.11
CA ILE A 83 45.97 12.28 -9.66
C ILE A 83 44.84 11.37 -9.13
N THR A 84 45.16 10.52 -8.13
CA THR A 84 44.23 9.69 -7.43
C THR A 84 43.57 10.43 -6.25
N TYR A 85 42.35 10.07 -5.93
CA TYR A 85 41.68 10.58 -4.73
C TYR A 85 42.22 9.94 -3.48
N ASP A 86 42.03 10.58 -2.34
CA ASP A 86 42.40 10.02 -1.04
C ASP A 86 41.62 8.72 -0.74
N MET A 87 42.29 7.76 -0.10
CA MET A 87 41.62 6.55 0.33
C MET A 87 40.50 6.87 1.34
N GLY A 88 39.31 6.30 1.12
CA GLY A 88 38.15 6.54 1.99
C GLY A 88 37.43 7.88 1.76
N GLU A 89 37.86 8.67 0.75
CA GLU A 89 37.15 9.91 0.43
C GLU A 89 35.77 9.65 -0.16
N LYS A 90 34.72 10.01 0.59
CA LYS A 90 33.33 9.91 0.17
C LYS A 90 33.02 11.01 -0.88
N ARG A 91 32.65 10.59 -2.08
CA ARG A 91 32.40 11.49 -3.23
C ARG A 91 31.04 11.32 -3.85
N CYS A 92 30.43 10.15 -3.74
CA CYS A 92 29.10 9.85 -4.27
C CYS A 92 28.10 9.83 -3.14
N PHE A 93 26.97 10.52 -3.30
CA PHE A 93 25.92 10.66 -2.29
C PHE A 93 24.57 10.38 -2.94
N ASN A 94 23.78 9.50 -2.36
CA ASN A 94 22.40 9.37 -2.79
C ASN A 94 21.59 10.56 -2.27
N ALA A 95 20.83 11.21 -3.15
CA ALA A 95 19.93 12.30 -2.81
C ALA A 95 18.45 11.91 -2.94
N GLY A 96 18.15 10.71 -3.41
CA GLY A 96 16.79 10.18 -3.50
C GLY A 96 16.10 10.05 -2.15
N TYR A 97 16.86 9.87 -1.06
CA TYR A 97 16.29 9.82 0.29
C TYR A 97 15.61 11.13 0.69
N LEU A 98 15.97 12.28 0.12
CA LEU A 98 15.34 13.57 0.41
C LEU A 98 13.84 13.57 0.11
N MET A 99 13.38 12.75 -0.85
CA MET A 99 11.97 12.57 -1.16
C MET A 99 11.24 11.85 -0.03
N LEU A 100 11.87 10.81 0.52
CA LEU A 100 11.37 10.07 1.67
C LEU A 100 11.38 10.93 2.94
N GLN A 101 12.43 11.75 3.12
CA GLN A 101 12.53 12.71 4.22
C GLN A 101 11.37 13.72 4.20
N LYS A 102 11.01 14.22 3.01
CA LYS A 102 9.88 15.14 2.85
C LYS A 102 8.56 14.49 3.27
N ILE A 103 8.34 13.22 2.94
CA ILE A 103 7.15 12.49 3.40
C ILE A 103 7.18 12.28 4.91
N LEU A 104 8.32 11.83 5.48
CA LEU A 104 8.44 11.66 6.94
C LEU A 104 8.17 12.96 7.70
N SER A 105 8.66 14.09 7.18
CA SER A 105 8.37 15.41 7.76
C SER A 105 6.89 15.75 7.68
N SER A 106 6.22 15.47 6.56
CA SER A 106 4.77 15.68 6.42
C SER A 106 3.94 14.74 7.30
N LEU A 107 4.48 13.59 7.70
CA LEU A 107 3.88 12.68 8.69
C LEU A 107 4.16 13.10 10.14
N ASP A 108 4.84 14.22 10.34
CA ASP A 108 5.18 14.76 11.67
C ASP A 108 5.93 13.77 12.57
N ILE A 109 6.86 13.01 11.97
CA ILE A 109 7.68 12.00 12.68
C ILE A 109 8.41 12.63 13.85
N LYS A 110 8.83 13.88 13.73
CA LYS A 110 9.47 14.63 14.81
C LYS A 110 8.59 14.76 16.05
N LYS A 111 7.29 15.02 15.87
CA LYS A 111 6.33 15.06 16.99
C LYS A 111 6.17 13.68 17.61
N MET A 112 6.00 12.64 16.79
CA MET A 112 5.88 11.25 17.23
C MET A 112 7.08 10.82 18.08
N THR A 113 8.29 11.04 17.58
CA THR A 113 9.52 10.63 18.26
C THR A 113 9.79 11.44 19.52
N LYS A 114 9.39 12.72 19.55
CA LYS A 114 9.42 13.53 20.76
C LYS A 114 8.47 12.99 21.84
N GLU A 115 7.28 12.56 21.45
CA GLU A 115 6.31 11.96 22.37
C GLU A 115 6.79 10.60 22.89
N ILE A 116 7.35 9.73 22.04
CA ILE A 116 8.00 8.48 22.46
C ILE A 116 9.12 8.77 23.49
N ARG A 117 9.95 9.79 23.24
CA ARG A 117 11.03 10.16 24.14
C ARG A 117 10.56 10.56 25.54
N THR A 118 9.34 11.02 25.73
CA THR A 118 8.80 11.31 27.07
C THR A 118 8.53 10.06 27.89
N ARG A 119 8.38 8.90 27.25
CA ARG A 119 8.09 7.61 27.87
C ARG A 119 9.33 6.73 28.07
N HIS A 120 10.44 7.09 27.40
CA HIS A 120 11.66 6.29 27.37
C HIS A 120 12.90 7.12 27.75
N GLN A 121 13.85 6.47 28.43
CA GLN A 121 15.13 7.10 28.78
C GLN A 121 16.22 6.62 27.81
N PHE A 122 16.45 7.38 26.73
CA PHE A 122 17.57 7.18 25.81
C PHE A 122 18.20 8.54 25.42
N GLN A 123 19.49 8.52 25.06
CA GLN A 123 20.24 9.75 24.71
C GLN A 123 20.51 9.90 23.22
N PHE A 124 20.38 8.82 22.43
CA PHE A 124 20.60 8.86 20.98
C PHE A 124 19.44 9.54 20.24
N ASP A 125 19.71 9.96 19.01
CA ASP A 125 18.73 10.58 18.13
C ASP A 125 17.80 9.50 17.51
N PHE A 126 16.71 9.19 18.22
CA PHE A 126 15.73 8.19 17.80
C PHE A 126 15.04 8.54 16.49
N GLU A 127 14.77 9.85 16.24
CA GLU A 127 14.18 10.32 14.98
C GLU A 127 15.09 9.99 13.80
N LYS A 128 16.40 10.27 13.95
CA LYS A 128 17.38 9.99 12.89
C LYS A 128 17.54 8.49 12.66
N VAL A 129 17.61 7.66 13.72
CA VAL A 129 17.68 6.19 13.59
C VAL A 129 16.46 5.66 12.83
N LEU A 130 15.25 6.06 13.22
CA LEU A 130 14.01 5.61 12.58
C LEU A 130 13.95 6.04 11.12
N SER A 131 14.32 7.29 10.82
CA SER A 131 14.34 7.82 9.45
C SER A 131 15.35 7.07 8.58
N ASP A 132 16.55 6.82 9.09
CA ASP A 132 17.60 6.09 8.36
C ASP A 132 17.21 4.63 8.10
N LEU A 133 16.51 4.00 9.03
CA LEU A 133 15.96 2.65 8.81
C LEU A 133 14.93 2.63 7.66
N VAL A 134 14.12 3.69 7.52
CA VAL A 134 13.18 3.85 6.40
C VAL A 134 13.93 4.10 5.10
N TYR A 135 14.90 5.01 5.09
CA TYR A 135 15.68 5.32 3.88
C TYR A 135 16.40 4.08 3.36
N ALA A 136 17.14 3.40 4.25
CA ALA A 136 17.82 2.17 3.87
C ALA A 136 16.85 1.08 3.39
N ARG A 137 15.66 0.97 4.01
CA ARG A 137 14.68 -0.05 3.61
C ARG A 137 14.16 0.17 2.18
N VAL A 138 14.00 1.41 1.75
CA VAL A 138 13.53 1.74 0.39
C VAL A 138 14.68 1.73 -0.62
N LEU A 139 15.82 2.32 -0.25
CA LEU A 139 16.92 2.55 -1.19
C LEU A 139 17.89 1.38 -1.30
N GLU A 140 18.28 0.76 -0.17
CA GLU A 140 19.22 -0.38 -0.12
C GLU A 140 18.78 -1.37 0.97
N PRO A 141 17.75 -2.19 0.70
CA PRO A 141 17.21 -3.14 1.68
C PRO A 141 18.23 -4.20 2.09
N CYS A 142 18.67 -4.15 3.34
CA CYS A 142 19.73 -5.01 3.86
C CYS A 142 19.59 -5.26 5.38
N SER A 143 20.61 -5.86 6.01
CA SER A 143 20.69 -6.06 7.46
C SER A 143 20.77 -4.70 8.20
N LYS A 144 20.50 -4.69 9.51
CA LYS A 144 20.57 -3.45 10.31
C LYS A 144 21.98 -2.84 10.33
N GLN A 145 23.00 -3.68 10.40
CA GLN A 145 24.41 -3.26 10.30
C GLN A 145 24.71 -2.67 8.92
N SER A 146 24.31 -3.35 7.86
CA SER A 146 24.52 -2.87 6.49
C SER A 146 23.70 -1.61 6.22
N SER A 147 22.49 -1.48 6.79
CA SER A 147 21.69 -0.25 6.71
C SER A 147 22.40 0.94 7.35
N PHE A 148 23.00 0.74 8.54
CA PHE A 148 23.79 1.77 9.22
C PHE A 148 24.98 2.19 8.36
N ASN A 149 25.75 1.23 7.83
CA ASN A 149 26.90 1.51 6.96
C ASN A 149 26.45 2.22 5.68
N TYR A 150 25.37 1.76 5.03
CA TYR A 150 24.81 2.43 3.85
C TYR A 150 24.48 3.90 4.14
N CYS A 151 23.80 4.18 5.25
CA CYS A 151 23.47 5.57 5.60
C CYS A 151 24.72 6.40 5.87
N LYS A 152 25.72 5.83 6.56
CA LYS A 152 27.01 6.49 6.83
C LYS A 152 27.79 6.79 5.55
N ASP A 153 27.85 5.80 4.64
CA ASP A 153 28.73 5.88 3.48
C ASP A 153 28.06 6.56 2.27
N THR A 154 26.73 6.62 2.22
CA THR A 154 26.01 7.02 1.00
C THR A 154 25.12 8.23 1.17
N LEU A 155 24.50 8.46 2.34
CA LEU A 155 23.60 9.61 2.50
C LEU A 155 24.37 10.91 2.72
N ILE A 156 23.77 12.04 2.31
CA ILE A 156 24.37 13.37 2.49
C ILE A 156 24.47 13.72 3.99
N GLU A 157 23.40 13.41 4.75
CA GLU A 157 23.38 13.56 6.19
C GLU A 157 23.74 12.24 6.86
N GLU A 158 24.95 12.16 7.36
CA GLU A 158 25.45 10.96 8.05
C GLU A 158 24.70 10.69 9.37
N PRO A 159 24.68 9.42 9.84
CA PRO A 159 24.21 9.09 11.17
C PRO A 159 24.97 9.87 12.26
N ASN A 160 24.23 10.41 13.22
CA ASN A 160 24.77 11.06 14.42
C ASN A 160 24.62 10.15 15.68
N TYR A 161 24.57 8.84 15.44
CA TYR A 161 24.39 7.77 16.41
C TYR A 161 25.28 6.59 16.07
N GLU A 162 25.44 5.62 16.98
CA GLU A 162 26.26 4.44 16.78
C GLU A 162 25.42 3.20 16.42
N LEU A 163 26.08 2.15 15.87
CA LEU A 163 25.40 0.92 15.48
C LEU A 163 24.60 0.27 16.63
N HIS A 164 25.10 0.32 17.85
CA HIS A 164 24.39 -0.25 18.99
C HIS A 164 23.09 0.48 19.31
N ASP A 165 22.99 1.77 18.99
CA ASP A 165 21.75 2.56 19.16
C ASP A 165 20.66 2.12 18.19
N VAL A 166 21.03 1.58 17.00
CA VAL A 166 20.06 0.96 16.09
C VAL A 166 19.32 -0.18 16.77
N TYR A 167 20.04 -1.05 17.48
CA TYR A 167 19.44 -2.19 18.17
C TYR A 167 18.61 -1.77 19.40
N ARG A 168 19.03 -0.72 20.13
CA ARG A 168 18.24 -0.13 21.19
C ARG A 168 16.98 0.53 20.65
N ALA A 169 17.07 1.21 19.52
CA ALA A 169 15.92 1.78 18.86
C ALA A 169 14.89 0.72 18.42
N LEU A 170 15.34 -0.49 17.99
CA LEU A 170 14.42 -1.58 17.71
C LEU A 170 13.63 -2.02 18.96
N ASP A 171 14.25 -2.05 20.13
CA ASP A 171 13.58 -2.41 21.37
C ASP A 171 12.49 -1.35 21.69
N VAL A 172 12.78 -0.06 21.56
CA VAL A 172 11.79 1.05 21.70
C VAL A 172 10.70 0.97 20.63
N ILE A 173 11.04 0.71 19.36
CA ILE A 173 10.06 0.57 18.27
C ILE A 173 9.08 -0.57 18.56
N HIS A 174 9.55 -1.68 19.15
CA HIS A 174 8.67 -2.77 19.53
C HIS A 174 7.64 -2.34 20.59
N GLU A 175 8.09 -1.71 21.67
CA GLU A 175 7.23 -1.27 22.77
C GLU A 175 6.21 -0.23 22.29
N GLU A 176 6.57 0.62 21.33
CA GLU A 176 5.74 1.70 20.80
C GLU A 176 5.00 1.35 19.50
N THR A 177 5.04 0.09 19.05
CA THR A 177 4.46 -0.32 17.75
C THR A 177 3.00 0.13 17.58
N ASP A 178 2.18 0.03 18.62
CA ASP A 178 0.77 0.37 18.58
C ASP A 178 0.55 1.88 18.50
N PHE A 179 1.31 2.63 19.28
CA PHE A 179 1.31 4.09 19.22
C PHE A 179 1.80 4.60 17.86
N ILE A 180 2.89 4.03 17.34
CA ILE A 180 3.45 4.39 16.02
C ILE A 180 2.38 4.21 14.93
N GLN A 181 1.69 3.08 14.89
CA GLN A 181 0.68 2.81 13.87
C GLN A 181 -0.51 3.78 13.95
N SER A 182 -1.06 4.01 15.15
CA SER A 182 -2.19 4.93 15.31
C SER A 182 -1.81 6.38 15.00
N PHE A 183 -0.62 6.83 15.42
CA PHE A 183 -0.08 8.15 15.10
C PHE A 183 0.10 8.35 13.59
N LEU A 184 0.69 7.34 12.91
CA LEU A 184 0.92 7.36 11.46
C LEU A 184 -0.40 7.42 10.68
N TYR A 185 -1.43 6.71 11.13
CA TYR A 185 -2.75 6.82 10.52
C TYR A 185 -3.27 8.27 10.60
N GLN A 186 -3.31 8.86 11.80
CA GLN A 186 -3.81 10.21 12.03
C GLN A 186 -3.01 11.26 11.25
N SER A 187 -1.69 11.13 11.20
CA SER A 187 -0.81 12.04 10.46
C SER A 187 -0.96 11.88 8.95
N SER A 188 -1.07 10.63 8.46
CA SER A 188 -1.26 10.38 7.03
C SER A 188 -2.61 10.90 6.50
N ALA A 189 -3.65 10.90 7.33
CA ALA A 189 -4.95 11.47 6.97
C ALA A 189 -4.89 12.99 6.70
N LYS A 190 -3.90 13.70 7.27
CA LYS A 190 -3.63 15.12 6.97
C LYS A 190 -2.84 15.30 5.66
N CYS A 191 -2.07 14.31 5.25
CA CYS A 191 -1.20 14.36 4.06
C CYS A 191 -1.90 13.94 2.77
N ILE A 192 -2.83 12.99 2.87
CA ILE A 192 -3.58 12.37 1.77
C ILE A 192 -5.00 12.07 2.20
N LYS A 193 -5.92 12.01 1.24
CA LYS A 193 -7.27 11.52 1.50
C LYS A 193 -7.22 10.01 1.76
N ARG A 194 -7.62 9.58 2.97
CA ARG A 194 -7.77 8.18 3.36
C ARG A 194 -9.23 7.74 3.15
N ASP A 195 -9.45 6.51 2.72
CA ASP A 195 -10.79 5.92 2.63
C ASP A 195 -10.91 4.74 3.60
N THR A 196 -11.39 5.02 4.80
CA THR A 196 -11.59 4.02 5.84
C THR A 196 -12.99 3.40 5.85
N SER A 197 -13.83 3.72 4.86
CA SER A 197 -15.13 3.06 4.68
C SER A 197 -14.98 1.61 4.20
N ALA A 198 -13.90 1.30 3.48
CA ALA A 198 -13.51 -0.05 3.08
C ALA A 198 -12.11 -0.38 3.63
N LEU A 199 -11.99 -1.53 4.28
CA LEU A 199 -10.73 -2.05 4.82
C LEU A 199 -10.48 -3.44 4.24
N TYR A 200 -9.34 -3.62 3.61
CA TYR A 200 -8.88 -4.91 3.07
C TYR A 200 -7.95 -5.57 4.07
N TYR A 201 -8.26 -6.80 4.45
CA TYR A 201 -7.41 -7.59 5.33
C TYR A 201 -6.98 -8.88 4.67
N ASP A 202 -5.70 -9.18 4.78
CA ASP A 202 -5.13 -10.46 4.39
C ASP A 202 -3.90 -10.77 5.26
N CYS A 203 -3.49 -12.05 5.24
CA CYS A 203 -2.29 -12.53 5.89
C CYS A 203 -1.26 -12.98 4.85
N THR A 204 0.00 -12.72 5.17
CA THR A 204 1.12 -13.32 4.43
C THR A 204 2.12 -13.91 5.41
N ASN A 205 3.06 -14.72 4.93
CA ASN A 205 4.09 -15.28 5.78
C ASN A 205 5.50 -14.95 5.29
N PHE A 206 6.42 -14.91 6.25
CA PHE A 206 7.84 -14.69 6.02
C PHE A 206 8.61 -15.85 6.65
N PHE A 207 9.44 -16.51 5.86
CA PHE A 207 10.27 -17.61 6.35
C PHE A 207 11.59 -17.10 6.92
N PHE A 208 12.18 -17.92 7.81
CA PHE A 208 13.48 -17.69 8.40
C PHE A 208 14.43 -18.82 8.03
N GLU A 209 15.65 -18.51 7.67
CA GLU A 209 16.69 -19.51 7.35
C GLU A 209 17.28 -20.08 8.63
N ILE A 210 16.45 -20.77 9.40
CA ILE A 210 16.77 -21.47 10.63
C ILE A 210 16.22 -22.90 10.59
N SER A 211 16.82 -23.81 11.35
CA SER A 211 16.42 -25.21 11.42
C SER A 211 15.52 -25.53 12.62
N GLN A 212 15.47 -24.66 13.62
CA GLN A 212 14.68 -24.85 14.84
C GLN A 212 13.64 -23.74 14.98
N GLU A 213 12.48 -24.11 15.51
CA GLU A 213 11.44 -23.15 15.85
C GLU A 213 11.63 -22.55 17.26
N ASP A 214 11.03 -21.39 17.49
CA ASP A 214 10.89 -20.75 18.79
C ASP A 214 9.41 -20.37 19.05
N GLU A 215 9.14 -19.46 19.97
CA GLU A 215 7.76 -19.08 20.30
C GLU A 215 7.03 -18.38 19.15
N LEU A 216 7.71 -17.53 18.40
CA LEU A 216 7.16 -16.77 17.29
C LEU A 216 7.38 -17.47 15.92
N ARG A 217 8.61 -17.95 15.68
CA ARG A 217 8.97 -18.61 14.42
C ARG A 217 8.61 -20.09 14.49
N LYS A 218 7.47 -20.47 13.91
CA LYS A 218 6.91 -21.82 13.95
C LYS A 218 6.90 -22.46 12.57
N PHE A 219 7.01 -23.79 12.52
CA PHE A 219 6.68 -24.52 11.32
C PHE A 219 5.17 -24.39 11.05
N GLY A 220 4.81 -24.04 9.82
CA GLY A 220 3.43 -23.81 9.43
C GLY A 220 3.25 -23.92 7.92
N HIS A 221 2.04 -23.60 7.45
CA HIS A 221 1.75 -23.64 6.02
C HIS A 221 2.42 -22.46 5.31
N SER A 222 3.58 -22.73 4.70
CA SER A 222 4.31 -21.73 3.94
C SER A 222 3.64 -21.48 2.58
N LYS A 223 3.19 -20.23 2.31
CA LYS A 223 2.65 -19.82 1.00
C LYS A 223 3.70 -19.96 -0.14
N GLU A 224 4.97 -20.16 0.20
CA GLU A 224 6.08 -20.37 -0.74
C GLU A 224 6.61 -21.79 -0.76
N ASN A 225 5.93 -22.73 -0.08
CA ASN A 225 6.31 -24.14 0.04
C ASN A 225 7.75 -24.32 0.59
N ARG A 226 8.20 -23.43 1.49
CA ARG A 226 9.48 -23.55 2.18
C ARG A 226 9.35 -24.43 3.42
N PRO A 227 10.37 -25.30 3.70
CA PRO A 227 10.36 -26.16 4.88
C PRO A 227 10.79 -25.44 6.17
N ASN A 228 11.10 -24.16 6.10
CA ASN A 228 11.64 -23.37 7.20
C ASN A 228 10.54 -22.85 8.13
N PRO A 229 10.86 -22.57 9.42
CA PRO A 229 9.96 -21.82 10.30
C PRO A 229 9.57 -20.47 9.71
N ILE A 230 8.31 -20.10 9.92
CA ILE A 230 7.71 -18.86 9.41
C ILE A 230 7.15 -18.02 10.54
N VAL A 231 6.90 -16.75 10.26
CA VAL A 231 5.95 -15.89 10.99
C VAL A 231 4.82 -15.50 10.06
N GLN A 232 3.64 -15.27 10.60
CA GLN A 232 2.52 -14.71 9.87
C GLN A 232 2.44 -13.21 10.13
N LEU A 233 2.19 -12.43 9.08
CA LEU A 233 1.91 -11.00 9.17
C LEU A 233 0.51 -10.76 8.61
N GLY A 234 -0.40 -10.30 9.49
CA GLY A 234 -1.71 -9.81 9.10
C GLY A 234 -1.65 -8.29 8.94
N MET A 235 -2.26 -7.76 7.88
CA MET A 235 -2.25 -6.33 7.61
C MET A 235 -3.62 -5.84 7.14
N PHE A 236 -3.98 -4.64 7.56
CA PHE A 236 -5.06 -3.86 6.99
C PHE A 236 -4.53 -2.80 6.05
N VAL A 237 -5.19 -2.68 4.91
CA VAL A 237 -5.03 -1.60 3.92
C VAL A 237 -6.39 -0.95 3.74
N ASP A 238 -6.46 0.38 3.65
CA ASP A 238 -7.71 1.09 3.43
C ASP A 238 -8.14 1.12 1.97
N GLY A 239 -9.36 1.61 1.69
CA GLY A 239 -9.94 1.70 0.35
C GLY A 239 -9.15 2.56 -0.62
N SER A 240 -8.21 3.37 -0.13
CA SER A 240 -7.29 4.16 -0.97
C SER A 240 -5.95 3.48 -1.23
N GLY A 241 -5.77 2.21 -0.82
CA GLY A 241 -4.55 1.44 -1.00
C GLY A 241 -3.43 1.76 0.01
N MET A 242 -3.75 2.47 1.11
CA MET A 242 -2.75 2.86 2.10
C MET A 242 -2.70 1.89 3.27
N PRO A 243 -1.49 1.43 3.68
CA PRO A 243 -1.33 0.63 4.88
C PRO A 243 -1.94 1.33 6.11
N LEU A 244 -2.72 0.58 6.88
CA LEU A 244 -3.43 1.10 8.04
C LEU A 244 -2.87 0.55 9.34
N ALA A 245 -2.83 -0.76 9.48
CA ALA A 245 -2.32 -1.45 10.65
C ALA A 245 -1.82 -2.85 10.28
N PHE A 246 -0.94 -3.40 11.10
CA PHE A 246 -0.45 -4.77 10.97
C PHE A 246 -0.20 -5.39 12.35
N ASP A 247 -0.09 -6.71 12.37
CA ASP A 247 0.45 -7.45 13.51
C ASP A 247 1.20 -8.71 13.03
N VAL A 248 2.08 -9.22 13.90
CA VAL A 248 2.91 -10.39 13.61
C VAL A 248 2.54 -11.52 14.57
N PHE A 249 2.18 -12.66 14.00
CA PHE A 249 1.70 -13.83 14.71
C PHE A 249 2.63 -15.04 14.55
N PRO A 250 2.58 -16.01 15.47
CA PRO A 250 3.29 -17.27 15.30
C PRO A 250 2.94 -17.98 13.99
N GLY A 251 3.94 -18.59 13.36
CA GLY A 251 3.83 -19.16 12.03
C GLY A 251 2.81 -20.28 11.85
N ASN A 252 2.45 -20.97 12.93
CA ASN A 252 1.44 -22.03 12.96
C ASN A 252 0.04 -21.56 13.36
N ARG A 253 -0.15 -20.23 13.58
CA ARG A 253 -1.44 -19.68 13.96
C ARG A 253 -2.45 -19.79 12.81
N ASN A 254 -3.69 -20.14 13.10
CA ASN A 254 -4.75 -20.10 12.11
C ASN A 254 -5.04 -18.63 11.71
N GLU A 255 -4.97 -18.34 10.41
CA GLU A 255 -5.20 -17.00 9.87
C GLU A 255 -6.56 -16.41 10.26
N GLN A 256 -7.60 -17.26 10.41
CA GLN A 256 -8.95 -16.81 10.79
C GLN A 256 -9.02 -16.11 12.14
N ILE A 257 -8.14 -16.45 13.08
CA ILE A 257 -8.11 -15.84 14.42
C ILE A 257 -7.25 -14.56 14.49
N SER A 258 -6.51 -14.23 13.45
CA SER A 258 -5.64 -13.05 13.41
C SER A 258 -6.40 -11.75 13.13
N LEU A 259 -7.52 -11.82 12.40
CA LEU A 259 -8.32 -10.66 11.97
C LEU A 259 -8.86 -9.85 13.17
N ARG A 260 -9.66 -10.48 14.03
CA ARG A 260 -10.41 -9.80 15.09
C ARG A 260 -9.57 -9.03 16.12
N PRO A 261 -8.43 -9.53 16.60
CA PRO A 261 -7.58 -8.77 17.51
C PRO A 261 -7.09 -7.45 16.90
N LEU A 262 -6.63 -7.49 15.65
CA LEU A 262 -6.12 -6.29 14.97
C LEU A 262 -7.25 -5.30 14.64
N GLU A 263 -8.40 -5.82 14.23
CA GLU A 263 -9.59 -5.01 13.95
C GLU A 263 -10.12 -4.30 15.21
N ASN A 264 -10.21 -5.00 16.35
CA ASN A 264 -10.58 -4.39 17.63
C ASN A 264 -9.61 -3.26 18.03
N LYS A 265 -8.31 -3.45 17.80
CA LYS A 265 -7.30 -2.43 18.05
C LYS A 265 -7.53 -1.18 17.18
N ILE A 266 -7.80 -1.38 15.89
CA ILE A 266 -8.09 -0.27 14.97
C ILE A 266 -9.34 0.51 15.44
N ILE A 267 -10.41 -0.18 15.75
CA ILE A 267 -11.67 0.44 16.21
C ILE A 267 -11.44 1.23 17.50
N LYS A 268 -10.64 0.70 18.42
CA LYS A 268 -10.42 1.30 19.74
C LYS A 268 -9.42 2.46 19.71
N ASP A 269 -8.29 2.33 18.99
CA ASP A 269 -7.12 3.17 19.16
C ASP A 269 -6.87 4.17 18.02
N PHE A 270 -7.49 3.96 16.83
CA PHE A 270 -7.16 4.75 15.65
C PHE A 270 -8.05 5.98 15.44
N CYS A 271 -9.15 6.12 16.16
CA CYS A 271 -10.08 7.24 16.03
C CYS A 271 -10.51 7.45 14.56
N LEU A 272 -10.98 6.40 13.90
CA LEU A 272 -11.39 6.45 12.50
C LEU A 272 -12.49 7.49 12.27
N ASP A 273 -12.34 8.26 11.19
CA ASP A 273 -13.32 9.27 10.79
C ASP A 273 -14.42 8.66 9.89
N THR A 274 -15.06 7.59 10.39
CA THR A 274 -16.18 6.94 9.70
C THR A 274 -17.16 6.38 10.72
N SER A 275 -18.43 6.29 10.33
CA SER A 275 -19.49 5.62 11.10
C SER A 275 -19.73 4.19 10.65
N THR A 276 -19.20 3.81 9.48
CA THR A 276 -19.35 2.48 8.91
C THR A 276 -18.03 1.98 8.36
N ILE A 277 -17.68 0.74 8.66
CA ILE A 277 -16.49 0.06 8.16
C ILE A 277 -16.93 -1.22 7.46
N THR A 278 -16.56 -1.35 6.19
CA THR A 278 -16.73 -2.59 5.42
C THR A 278 -15.41 -3.32 5.36
N VAL A 279 -15.31 -4.47 6.03
CA VAL A 279 -14.11 -5.31 6.02
C VAL A 279 -14.19 -6.31 4.87
N CYS A 280 -13.23 -6.24 3.96
CA CYS A 280 -13.13 -7.12 2.80
C CYS A 280 -12.04 -8.17 3.03
N THR A 281 -12.41 -9.45 2.91
CA THR A 281 -11.49 -10.57 3.13
C THR A 281 -11.57 -11.61 2.01
N ASP A 282 -10.56 -12.46 1.94
CA ASP A 282 -10.59 -13.64 1.10
C ASP A 282 -11.44 -14.79 1.72
N ALA A 283 -11.57 -15.89 0.97
CA ALA A 283 -12.31 -17.07 1.41
C ALA A 283 -11.67 -17.77 2.64
N GLY A 284 -10.37 -17.68 2.81
CA GLY A 284 -9.64 -18.28 3.93
C GLY A 284 -9.98 -17.64 5.28
N LEU A 285 -10.46 -16.40 5.26
CA LEU A 285 -10.81 -15.60 6.43
C LEU A 285 -12.33 -15.54 6.70
N ALA A 286 -13.14 -16.23 5.89
CA ALA A 286 -14.60 -16.16 5.86
C ALA A 286 -15.29 -17.05 6.92
N SER A 287 -14.68 -17.27 8.09
CA SER A 287 -15.32 -18.05 9.16
C SER A 287 -16.61 -17.39 9.66
N PHE A 288 -17.55 -18.22 10.18
CA PHE A 288 -18.78 -17.72 10.79
C PHE A 288 -18.51 -16.64 11.84
N ASP A 289 -17.50 -16.88 12.69
CA ASP A 289 -17.16 -15.94 13.77
C ASP A 289 -16.65 -14.59 13.26
N ASN A 290 -15.88 -14.58 12.16
CA ASN A 290 -15.40 -13.34 11.54
C ASN A 290 -16.56 -12.58 10.88
N ARG A 291 -17.47 -13.29 10.18
CA ARG A 291 -18.67 -12.69 9.61
C ARG A 291 -19.59 -12.12 10.71
N ALA A 292 -19.87 -12.89 11.76
CA ALA A 292 -20.71 -12.46 12.87
C ALA A 292 -20.10 -11.27 13.63
N PHE A 293 -18.77 -11.21 13.74
CA PHE A 293 -18.07 -10.06 14.31
C PHE A 293 -18.26 -8.80 13.45
N ASN A 294 -18.22 -8.95 12.13
CA ASN A 294 -18.36 -7.89 11.15
C ASN A 294 -19.82 -7.66 10.68
N ALA A 295 -20.80 -8.07 11.46
CA ALA A 295 -22.22 -7.80 11.24
C ALA A 295 -22.85 -7.13 12.49
N GLN A 296 -22.10 -6.26 13.17
CA GLN A 296 -22.48 -5.65 14.45
C GLN A 296 -22.23 -4.15 14.47
N VAL A 297 -22.89 -3.48 15.40
CA VAL A 297 -22.54 -2.11 15.79
C VAL A 297 -21.65 -2.17 17.03
N LYS A 298 -20.53 -1.48 17.03
CA LYS A 298 -19.57 -1.42 18.14
C LYS A 298 -19.29 0.00 18.59
N ASN A 299 -19.02 0.16 19.87
CA ASN A 299 -18.55 1.42 20.42
C ASN A 299 -17.09 1.66 19.97
N ALA A 300 -16.82 2.82 19.44
CA ALA A 300 -15.51 3.23 18.94
C ALA A 300 -14.81 4.22 19.88
N GLY A 301 -13.50 4.03 20.04
CA GLY A 301 -12.66 4.94 20.81
C GLY A 301 -12.77 4.78 22.33
N LYS A 302 -12.04 5.65 23.03
CA LYS A 302 -12.09 5.75 24.49
C LYS A 302 -13.35 6.45 24.98
N ASP A 303 -14.01 7.21 24.10
CA ASP A 303 -15.27 7.89 24.38
C ASP A 303 -16.43 7.00 23.89
N SER A 304 -17.23 6.52 24.83
CA SER A 304 -18.33 5.55 24.62
C SER A 304 -19.48 6.05 23.73
N ASN A 305 -19.40 7.24 23.15
CA ASN A 305 -20.50 7.87 22.41
C ASN A 305 -20.43 7.71 20.89
N LYS A 306 -19.36 7.18 20.32
CA LYS A 306 -19.26 6.95 18.87
C LYS A 306 -19.49 5.48 18.56
N ASN A 307 -20.58 5.18 17.84
CA ASN A 307 -20.87 3.85 17.34
C ASN A 307 -20.33 3.68 15.93
N ILE A 308 -19.69 2.55 15.66
CA ILE A 308 -19.27 2.14 14.32
C ILE A 308 -20.07 0.92 13.91
N LYS A 309 -20.72 1.00 12.76
CA LYS A 309 -21.37 -0.14 12.11
C LYS A 309 -20.30 -0.93 11.36
N LEU A 310 -20.14 -2.21 11.71
CA LEU A 310 -19.26 -3.13 11.02
C LEU A 310 -20.04 -3.91 9.98
N GLN A 311 -19.49 -4.01 8.79
CA GLN A 311 -20.02 -4.76 7.67
C GLN A 311 -18.88 -5.57 7.04
N TYR A 312 -19.22 -6.65 6.32
CA TYR A 312 -18.22 -7.44 5.61
C TYR A 312 -18.61 -7.70 4.16
N ILE A 313 -17.59 -7.88 3.34
CA ILE A 313 -17.65 -8.49 2.02
C ILE A 313 -16.58 -9.58 2.00
N THR A 314 -16.96 -10.82 1.77
CA THR A 314 -16.00 -11.93 1.74
C THR A 314 -16.23 -12.81 0.52
N ILE A 315 -15.13 -13.34 -0.06
CA ILE A 315 -15.26 -14.32 -1.13
C ILE A 315 -15.94 -15.58 -0.59
N GLN A 316 -16.94 -16.05 -1.32
CA GLN A 316 -17.62 -17.30 -1.06
C GLN A 316 -17.32 -18.29 -2.18
N PRO A 317 -16.44 -19.29 -1.98
CA PRO A 317 -16.23 -20.31 -3.00
C PRO A 317 -17.51 -21.09 -3.24
N ILE A 318 -18.00 -21.12 -4.47
CA ILE A 318 -19.25 -21.78 -4.84
C ILE A 318 -19.21 -23.28 -4.52
N LYS A 319 -18.03 -23.91 -4.72
CA LYS A 319 -17.81 -25.33 -4.40
C LYS A 319 -18.00 -25.71 -2.93
N THR A 320 -17.96 -24.73 -2.03
CA THR A 320 -18.16 -24.94 -0.56
C THR A 320 -19.56 -24.63 -0.10
N LEU A 321 -20.44 -24.17 -0.96
CA LEU A 321 -21.85 -23.95 -0.68
C LEU A 321 -22.58 -25.29 -0.45
N ALA A 322 -23.70 -25.26 0.27
CA ALA A 322 -24.60 -26.40 0.34
C ALA A 322 -25.12 -26.76 -1.06
N LYS A 323 -25.45 -28.02 -1.31
CA LYS A 323 -25.80 -28.51 -2.64
C LYS A 323 -26.92 -27.70 -3.30
N ASN A 324 -27.98 -27.41 -2.55
CA ASN A 324 -29.10 -26.56 -3.01
C ASN A 324 -28.70 -25.13 -3.33
N GLU A 325 -27.76 -24.55 -2.56
CA GLU A 325 -27.20 -23.21 -2.83
C GLU A 325 -26.29 -23.24 -4.06
N GLN A 326 -25.52 -24.33 -4.23
CA GLN A 326 -24.65 -24.54 -5.39
C GLN A 326 -25.46 -24.70 -6.66
N ASP A 327 -26.51 -25.54 -6.64
CA ASP A 327 -27.38 -25.74 -7.79
C ASP A 327 -28.10 -24.44 -8.18
N TRP A 328 -28.55 -23.67 -7.19
CA TRP A 328 -29.07 -22.33 -7.45
C TRP A 328 -28.00 -21.40 -8.05
N ALA A 329 -26.77 -21.39 -7.51
CA ALA A 329 -25.71 -20.53 -7.99
C ALA A 329 -25.36 -20.78 -9.46
N LEU A 330 -25.37 -22.04 -9.89
CA LEU A 330 -25.01 -22.48 -11.24
C LEU A 330 -26.20 -22.53 -12.22
N ALA A 331 -27.45 -22.40 -11.73
CA ALA A 331 -28.62 -22.42 -12.61
C ALA A 331 -28.59 -21.29 -13.64
N PRO A 332 -28.82 -21.56 -14.93
CA PRO A 332 -28.78 -20.54 -15.99
C PRO A 332 -29.86 -19.46 -15.84
N GLY A 333 -30.87 -19.71 -15.02
CA GLY A 333 -32.01 -18.82 -14.86
C GLY A 333 -33.04 -18.97 -16.00
N ARG A 334 -34.03 -18.10 -15.99
CA ARG A 334 -35.01 -18.00 -17.07
C ARG A 334 -35.03 -16.58 -17.58
N SER A 335 -34.96 -16.41 -18.89
CA SER A 335 -35.16 -15.11 -19.52
C SER A 335 -36.64 -14.72 -19.41
N PHE A 336 -36.86 -13.47 -19.12
CA PHE A 336 -38.18 -12.88 -19.17
C PHE A 336 -38.14 -11.62 -20.03
N VAL A 337 -38.79 -11.68 -21.17
CA VAL A 337 -39.08 -10.49 -21.97
C VAL A 337 -40.42 -9.93 -21.48
N SER A 338 -40.40 -8.78 -20.85
CA SER A 338 -41.62 -8.10 -20.43
C SER A 338 -42.48 -7.75 -21.65
N ASN A 339 -43.47 -8.58 -21.94
CA ASN A 339 -44.58 -8.14 -22.78
C ASN A 339 -45.54 -7.32 -21.90
N PRO A 340 -45.99 -6.14 -22.31
CA PRO A 340 -46.92 -5.34 -21.55
C PRO A 340 -48.35 -5.90 -21.69
N ILE A 341 -48.60 -7.08 -21.17
CA ILE A 341 -49.94 -7.65 -21.02
C ILE A 341 -50.41 -7.29 -19.63
N LYS A 342 -51.58 -6.69 -19.51
CA LYS A 342 -52.21 -6.31 -18.22
C LYS A 342 -52.11 -7.47 -17.21
N ALA A 343 -51.38 -7.22 -16.14
CA ALA A 343 -51.10 -8.22 -15.11
C ALA A 343 -52.33 -8.47 -14.27
N ASP A 344 -52.70 -9.73 -14.11
CA ASP A 344 -53.58 -10.31 -13.11
C ASP A 344 -52.75 -10.46 -11.81
N GLU A 345 -53.36 -10.38 -10.60
CA GLU A 345 -52.63 -10.50 -9.32
C GLU A 345 -51.80 -11.81 -9.20
N ASN A 346 -52.21 -12.88 -9.86
CA ASN A 346 -51.44 -14.12 -9.97
C ASN A 346 -50.20 -13.99 -10.87
N GLN A 347 -50.22 -13.12 -11.87
CA GLN A 347 -49.08 -12.88 -12.74
C GLN A 347 -48.00 -12.04 -12.04
N GLU A 348 -48.36 -11.08 -11.18
CA GLU A 348 -47.39 -10.31 -10.39
C GLU A 348 -46.60 -11.19 -9.41
N LEU A 349 -47.27 -12.18 -8.76
CA LEU A 349 -46.62 -13.15 -7.89
C LEU A 349 -45.66 -14.09 -8.66
N VAL A 350 -46.07 -14.55 -9.84
CA VAL A 350 -45.23 -15.37 -10.73
C VAL A 350 -44.07 -14.55 -11.30
N MET A 351 -44.30 -13.28 -11.64
CA MET A 351 -43.27 -12.33 -12.08
C MET A 351 -42.25 -12.06 -10.99
N ALA A 352 -42.68 -11.80 -9.75
CA ALA A 352 -41.79 -11.60 -8.61
C ALA A 352 -40.97 -12.84 -8.26
N GLN A 353 -41.46 -14.04 -8.59
CA GLN A 353 -40.75 -15.30 -8.38
C GLN A 353 -39.74 -15.56 -9.52
N LEU A 354 -40.08 -15.21 -10.77
CA LEU A 354 -39.19 -15.28 -11.92
C LEU A 354 -38.05 -14.27 -11.85
N ASP A 355 -38.31 -13.06 -11.34
CA ASP A 355 -37.30 -12.03 -11.07
C ASP A 355 -36.21 -12.50 -10.10
N ARG A 356 -36.55 -13.41 -9.19
CA ARG A 356 -35.59 -14.02 -8.25
C ARG A 356 -34.77 -15.16 -8.84
N GLU A 357 -35.22 -15.76 -9.95
CA GLU A 357 -34.58 -16.91 -10.59
C GLU A 357 -33.70 -16.54 -11.78
N GLY A 358 -33.77 -15.29 -12.28
CA GLY A 358 -33.00 -14.82 -13.42
C GLY A 358 -31.75 -14.03 -13.04
N TRP A 359 -30.93 -13.75 -14.05
CA TRP A 359 -29.71 -12.97 -13.92
C TRP A 359 -29.97 -11.51 -14.28
N LYS A 360 -29.49 -10.60 -13.45
CA LYS A 360 -29.54 -9.15 -13.65
C LYS A 360 -28.20 -8.66 -14.22
N CYS A 361 -28.21 -7.54 -14.92
CA CYS A 361 -27.00 -6.87 -15.39
C CYS A 361 -27.15 -5.36 -15.16
N ASP A 362 -26.12 -4.71 -14.59
CA ASP A 362 -26.17 -3.26 -14.36
C ASP A 362 -26.38 -2.48 -15.66
N GLY A 363 -27.28 -1.48 -15.60
CA GLY A 363 -27.62 -0.64 -16.73
C GLY A 363 -28.58 -1.27 -17.74
N TYR A 364 -29.14 -2.45 -17.44
CA TYR A 364 -30.14 -3.11 -18.26
C TYR A 364 -31.38 -3.45 -17.45
N GLU A 365 -32.54 -3.12 -18.00
CA GLU A 365 -33.83 -3.54 -17.45
C GLU A 365 -34.14 -4.98 -17.88
N GLY A 366 -34.58 -5.81 -16.92
CA GLY A 366 -35.01 -7.18 -17.16
C GLY A 366 -34.08 -8.24 -16.56
N VAL A 367 -34.45 -9.47 -16.79
CA VAL A 367 -33.82 -10.66 -16.25
C VAL A 367 -33.37 -11.54 -17.42
N PHE A 368 -32.17 -12.06 -17.36
CA PHE A 368 -31.55 -12.84 -18.39
C PHE A 368 -31.43 -14.32 -18.01
N SER A 369 -31.54 -15.22 -18.97
CA SER A 369 -30.94 -16.55 -18.86
C SER A 369 -29.51 -16.51 -19.36
N LEU A 370 -28.60 -17.22 -18.70
CA LEU A 370 -27.22 -17.36 -19.20
C LEU A 370 -27.17 -18.10 -20.55
N ASP A 371 -28.16 -18.95 -20.83
CA ASP A 371 -28.27 -19.68 -22.12
C ASP A 371 -28.60 -18.75 -23.30
N ASP A 372 -29.18 -17.57 -23.01
CA ASP A 372 -29.56 -16.58 -24.03
C ASP A 372 -28.47 -15.56 -24.32
N ILE A 373 -27.34 -15.62 -23.58
CA ILE A 373 -26.24 -14.68 -23.73
C ILE A 373 -25.31 -15.14 -24.85
N ASP A 374 -25.24 -14.35 -25.91
CA ASP A 374 -24.25 -14.56 -26.98
C ASP A 374 -22.85 -14.25 -26.43
N GLU A 375 -22.03 -15.29 -26.27
CA GLU A 375 -20.66 -15.17 -25.74
C GLU A 375 -19.67 -14.58 -26.75
N ASP A 376 -19.97 -14.66 -28.03
CA ASP A 376 -19.15 -14.14 -29.14
C ASP A 376 -19.41 -12.64 -29.38
N GLU A 377 -20.50 -12.08 -28.85
CA GLU A 377 -20.83 -10.67 -28.95
C GLU A 377 -19.84 -9.82 -28.09
N PRO A 378 -19.00 -8.95 -28.71
CA PRO A 378 -18.00 -8.16 -27.99
C PRO A 378 -18.56 -7.28 -26.87
N ALA A 379 -19.81 -6.83 -27.03
CA ALA A 379 -20.49 -6.01 -26.02
C ALA A 379 -20.78 -6.79 -24.72
N ASN A 380 -20.87 -8.12 -24.78
CA ASN A 380 -21.13 -8.96 -23.61
C ASN A 380 -19.85 -9.34 -22.85
N TYR A 381 -18.67 -9.23 -23.48
CA TYR A 381 -17.40 -9.69 -22.90
C TYR A 381 -17.05 -9.08 -21.53
N ASN A 382 -17.34 -7.80 -21.33
CA ASN A 382 -17.04 -7.10 -20.10
C ASN A 382 -18.25 -6.97 -19.14
N LYS A 383 -19.43 -7.44 -19.56
CA LYS A 383 -20.63 -7.42 -18.70
C LYS A 383 -20.47 -8.37 -17.53
N ILE A 384 -21.11 -8.01 -16.43
CA ILE A 384 -21.23 -8.84 -15.24
C ILE A 384 -22.70 -9.08 -15.00
N PHE A 385 -23.09 -10.34 -15.15
CA PHE A 385 -24.41 -10.79 -14.78
C PHE A 385 -24.39 -11.23 -13.34
N TYR A 386 -25.44 -10.95 -12.57
CA TYR A 386 -25.51 -11.30 -11.16
C TYR A 386 -26.91 -11.74 -10.74
N LYS A 387 -26.95 -12.52 -9.69
CA LYS A 387 -28.15 -12.82 -8.92
C LYS A 387 -27.80 -12.91 -7.45
N GLU A 388 -28.81 -12.75 -6.61
CA GLU A 388 -28.60 -12.66 -5.18
C GLU A 388 -29.75 -13.31 -4.39
N LYS A 389 -29.43 -13.77 -3.20
CA LYS A 389 -30.41 -14.22 -2.23
C LYS A 389 -29.88 -14.08 -0.82
N TYR A 390 -30.80 -14.04 0.14
CA TYR A 390 -30.44 -14.12 1.55
C TYR A 390 -30.36 -15.59 1.99
N VAL A 391 -29.29 -15.92 2.73
CA VAL A 391 -29.02 -17.26 3.23
C VAL A 391 -28.81 -17.21 4.75
N LEU A 392 -29.63 -17.93 5.49
CA LEU A 392 -29.47 -18.02 6.93
C LEU A 392 -28.36 -19.02 7.27
N LYS A 393 -27.26 -18.51 7.83
CA LYS A 393 -26.15 -19.33 8.34
C LYS A 393 -26.26 -19.45 9.85
N THR A 394 -26.04 -20.67 10.38
CA THR A 394 -26.10 -20.95 11.82
C THR A 394 -24.71 -21.36 12.30
N SER A 395 -24.31 -20.89 13.49
CA SER A 395 -23.07 -21.30 14.14
C SER A 395 -23.08 -22.81 14.46
N LYS A 396 -21.88 -23.39 14.61
CA LYS A 396 -21.70 -24.83 14.87
C LYS A 396 -22.43 -25.30 16.15
N ASP A 397 -22.57 -24.44 17.14
CA ASP A 397 -23.29 -24.69 18.40
C ASP A 397 -24.80 -24.39 18.34
N GLY A 398 -25.30 -23.95 17.17
CA GLY A 398 -26.71 -23.64 16.94
C GLY A 398 -27.20 -22.33 17.60
N LYS A 399 -26.36 -21.63 18.36
CA LYS A 399 -26.78 -20.48 19.20
C LYS A 399 -26.84 -19.15 18.47
N LYS A 400 -26.09 -19.00 17.40
CA LYS A 400 -26.02 -17.74 16.65
C LYS A 400 -26.49 -17.97 15.22
N GLN A 401 -27.21 -16.99 14.71
CA GLN A 401 -27.68 -16.97 13.33
C GLN A 401 -27.15 -15.69 12.65
N LEU A 402 -26.86 -15.79 11.36
CA LEU A 402 -26.40 -14.70 10.53
C LEU A 402 -27.13 -14.76 9.19
N ASN A 403 -27.72 -13.65 8.80
CA ASN A 403 -28.38 -13.52 7.51
C ASN A 403 -27.37 -12.98 6.50
N ASP A 404 -26.80 -13.89 5.69
CA ASP A 404 -25.83 -13.57 4.64
C ASP A 404 -26.57 -13.22 3.35
N ARG A 405 -26.26 -12.08 2.74
CA ARG A 405 -26.62 -11.78 1.35
C ARG A 405 -25.58 -12.44 0.45
N LEU A 406 -25.97 -13.53 -0.19
CA LEU A 406 -25.13 -14.27 -1.15
C LEU A 406 -25.34 -13.68 -2.55
N ILE A 407 -24.30 -13.13 -3.13
CA ILE A 407 -24.27 -12.56 -4.47
C ILE A 407 -23.41 -13.47 -5.35
N VAL A 408 -23.98 -13.97 -6.44
CA VAL A 408 -23.27 -14.77 -7.44
C VAL A 408 -23.17 -13.96 -8.71
N THR A 409 -21.99 -13.90 -9.29
CA THR A 409 -21.76 -13.21 -10.57
C THR A 409 -21.30 -14.20 -11.63
N TYR A 410 -21.65 -13.90 -12.89
CA TYR A 410 -21.14 -14.56 -14.08
C TYR A 410 -20.54 -13.55 -15.04
N SER A 411 -19.42 -13.91 -15.68
CA SER A 411 -18.76 -13.08 -16.67
C SER A 411 -18.01 -13.93 -17.69
N ILE A 412 -18.20 -13.63 -18.98
CA ILE A 412 -17.51 -14.28 -20.10
C ILE A 412 -15.99 -14.11 -19.98
N LYS A 413 -15.54 -12.90 -19.62
CA LYS A 413 -14.12 -12.63 -19.39
C LYS A 413 -13.51 -13.54 -18.31
N TYR A 414 -14.23 -13.78 -17.22
CA TYR A 414 -13.78 -14.66 -16.14
C TYR A 414 -13.85 -16.14 -16.55
N LYS A 415 -14.86 -16.53 -17.34
CA LYS A 415 -14.95 -17.85 -17.95
C LYS A 415 -13.71 -18.17 -18.78
N HIS A 416 -13.34 -17.29 -19.71
CA HIS A 416 -12.15 -17.46 -20.53
C HIS A 416 -10.86 -17.47 -19.72
N PHE A 417 -10.79 -16.70 -18.63
CA PHE A 417 -9.65 -16.76 -17.71
C PHE A 417 -9.53 -18.12 -17.04
N MET A 418 -10.64 -18.69 -16.54
CA MET A 418 -10.65 -20.01 -15.90
C MET A 418 -10.33 -21.13 -16.87
N GLN A 419 -10.84 -21.09 -18.10
CA GLN A 419 -10.54 -22.04 -19.17
C GLN A 419 -9.03 -22.05 -19.49
N ARG A 420 -8.42 -20.87 -19.69
CA ARG A 420 -6.97 -20.75 -19.92
C ARG A 420 -6.14 -21.26 -18.76
N LYS A 421 -6.56 -20.95 -17.52
CA LYS A 421 -5.89 -21.46 -16.32
C LYS A 421 -5.96 -22.99 -16.27
N ARG A 422 -7.13 -23.58 -16.54
CA ARG A 422 -7.34 -25.03 -16.58
C ARG A 422 -6.46 -25.68 -17.66
N GLU A 423 -6.42 -25.11 -18.85
CA GLU A 423 -5.57 -25.62 -19.93
C GLU A 423 -4.09 -25.65 -19.54
N ASN A 424 -3.60 -24.58 -18.91
CA ASN A 424 -2.23 -24.54 -18.38
C ASN A 424 -1.97 -25.62 -17.33
N ASP A 425 -2.93 -25.86 -16.42
CA ASP A 425 -2.80 -26.89 -15.39
C ASP A 425 -2.89 -28.29 -15.99
N LEU A 426 -3.75 -28.53 -16.99
CA LEU A 426 -3.80 -29.77 -17.76
C LEU A 426 -2.49 -30.05 -18.50
N ASN A 427 -1.88 -29.04 -19.12
CA ASN A 427 -0.60 -29.19 -19.79
C ASN A 427 0.53 -29.57 -18.79
N LYS A 428 0.51 -29.00 -17.57
CA LYS A 428 1.42 -29.44 -16.50
C LYS A 428 1.14 -30.88 -16.06
N SER A 429 -0.14 -31.27 -15.95
CA SER A 429 -0.58 -32.62 -15.58
C SER A 429 -0.09 -33.64 -16.62
N ARG A 430 -0.26 -33.38 -17.93
CA ARG A 430 0.22 -34.23 -19.03
C ARG A 430 1.74 -34.42 -18.95
N ARG A 431 2.50 -33.31 -18.85
CA ARG A 431 3.96 -33.37 -18.71
C ARG A 431 4.40 -34.17 -17.47
N LEU A 432 3.66 -34.08 -16.37
CA LEU A 432 3.98 -34.84 -15.17
C LEU A 432 3.75 -36.34 -15.33
N ILE A 433 2.67 -36.73 -16.01
CA ILE A 433 2.37 -38.14 -16.33
C ILE A 433 3.46 -38.70 -17.25
N GLU A 434 3.79 -37.99 -18.34
CA GLU A 434 4.84 -38.37 -19.29
C GLU A 434 6.22 -38.53 -18.64
N ALA A 435 6.61 -37.56 -17.79
CA ALA A 435 7.92 -37.57 -17.13
C ALA A 435 8.08 -38.69 -16.09
N LYS A 436 6.97 -39.23 -15.55
CA LYS A 436 7.00 -40.21 -14.46
C LYS A 436 7.00 -41.68 -14.94
N ASN A 437 6.69 -41.97 -16.20
CA ASN A 437 6.72 -43.33 -16.75
C ASN A 437 6.22 -44.39 -15.75
N ASN A 438 5.00 -44.25 -15.23
CA ASN A 438 4.39 -45.13 -14.23
C ASN A 438 5.03 -45.13 -12.82
N LYS A 439 5.97 -44.22 -12.52
CA LYS A 439 6.43 -44.02 -11.14
C LYS A 439 5.39 -43.18 -10.36
N LYS A 440 5.22 -43.51 -9.07
CA LYS A 440 4.28 -42.84 -8.17
C LYS A 440 4.41 -41.32 -8.21
N ILE A 441 3.33 -40.62 -8.52
CA ILE A 441 3.28 -39.16 -8.50
C ILE A 441 3.37 -38.66 -7.06
N SER A 442 4.33 -37.78 -6.80
CA SER A 442 4.63 -37.29 -5.46
C SER A 442 3.50 -36.42 -4.89
N PHE A 443 3.24 -36.52 -3.59
CA PHE A 443 2.37 -35.59 -2.86
C PHE A 443 2.84 -34.13 -2.88
N LYS A 444 4.09 -33.87 -3.25
CA LYS A 444 4.64 -32.51 -3.44
C LYS A 444 4.12 -31.82 -4.71
N THR A 445 3.40 -32.54 -5.59
CA THR A 445 2.78 -31.93 -6.76
C THR A 445 1.63 -31.03 -6.34
N SER A 446 1.50 -29.86 -6.99
CA SER A 446 0.43 -28.90 -6.74
C SER A 446 -0.95 -29.56 -6.80
N SER A 447 -1.85 -29.19 -5.91
CA SER A 447 -3.23 -29.66 -5.89
C SER A 447 -3.97 -29.33 -7.20
N ASP A 448 -3.66 -28.20 -7.83
CA ASP A 448 -4.25 -27.77 -9.10
C ASP A 448 -3.89 -28.70 -10.25
N VAL A 449 -2.69 -29.27 -10.22
CA VAL A 449 -2.24 -30.25 -11.21
C VAL A 449 -2.79 -31.65 -10.89
N ARG A 450 -2.75 -32.07 -9.61
CA ARG A 450 -3.20 -33.39 -9.18
C ARG A 450 -4.69 -33.65 -9.37
N LYS A 451 -5.53 -32.64 -9.26
CA LYS A 451 -6.99 -32.78 -9.38
C LYS A 451 -7.45 -33.36 -10.71
N TYR A 452 -6.63 -33.24 -11.78
CA TYR A 452 -6.91 -33.77 -13.11
C TYR A 452 -6.19 -35.10 -13.42
N ILE A 453 -5.50 -35.69 -12.44
CA ILE A 453 -4.77 -36.94 -12.64
C ILE A 453 -5.52 -38.07 -11.97
N GLY A 454 -6.11 -38.94 -12.78
CA GLY A 454 -6.66 -40.21 -12.36
C GLY A 454 -5.55 -41.25 -12.17
N CYS A 455 -5.79 -42.22 -11.31
CA CYS A 455 -4.88 -43.34 -11.07
C CYS A 455 -5.66 -44.63 -11.00
N GLU A 456 -5.32 -45.57 -11.86
CA GLU A 456 -5.82 -46.95 -11.81
C GLU A 456 -4.76 -47.90 -11.28
N HIS A 457 -5.19 -48.79 -10.39
CA HIS A 457 -4.35 -49.84 -9.85
C HIS A 457 -4.77 -51.17 -10.48
N THR A 458 -3.91 -51.73 -11.31
CA THR A 458 -4.17 -53.06 -11.92
C THR A 458 -3.42 -54.16 -11.16
N THR A 459 -4.13 -55.21 -10.80
CA THR A 459 -3.59 -56.43 -10.21
C THR A 459 -3.80 -57.60 -11.14
N ASP A 460 -2.74 -58.32 -11.46
CA ASP A 460 -2.87 -59.53 -12.31
C ASP A 460 -3.48 -60.73 -11.58
N ASP A 461 -3.55 -60.74 -10.22
CA ASP A 461 -4.05 -61.87 -9.43
C ASP A 461 -4.63 -61.48 -8.06
N GLY A 462 -5.32 -60.40 -7.91
CA GLY A 462 -5.97 -60.04 -6.65
C GLY A 462 -4.99 -59.69 -5.48
N LYS A 463 -3.70 -59.56 -5.75
CA LYS A 463 -2.65 -59.13 -4.80
C LYS A 463 -2.41 -57.61 -4.94
N LYS A 464 -1.82 -56.98 -3.93
CA LYS A 464 -1.51 -55.54 -3.94
C LYS A 464 -0.95 -55.08 -5.28
N ALA A 465 -1.60 -54.12 -5.92
CA ALA A 465 -1.22 -53.61 -7.24
C ALA A 465 0.25 -53.18 -7.28
N ALA A 466 1.04 -53.83 -8.11
CA ALA A 466 2.42 -53.46 -8.34
C ALA A 466 2.58 -52.29 -9.30
N ASN A 467 1.59 -52.11 -10.19
CA ASN A 467 1.59 -51.07 -11.23
C ASN A 467 0.44 -50.07 -11.04
N SER A 468 0.76 -48.80 -11.16
CA SER A 468 -0.23 -47.71 -11.16
C SER A 468 -0.14 -46.99 -12.48
N THR A 469 -1.25 -46.95 -13.21
CA THR A 469 -1.36 -46.19 -14.47
C THR A 469 -2.02 -44.84 -14.18
N TYR A 470 -1.37 -43.77 -14.60
CA TYR A 470 -1.87 -42.42 -14.45
C TYR A 470 -2.41 -41.90 -15.76
N PHE A 471 -3.57 -41.24 -15.72
CA PHE A 471 -4.24 -40.68 -16.91
C PHE A 471 -4.89 -39.33 -16.58
N ILE A 472 -5.27 -38.57 -17.59
CA ILE A 472 -6.06 -37.34 -17.41
C ILE A 472 -7.52 -37.73 -17.17
N ASP A 473 -8.05 -37.35 -16.03
CA ASP A 473 -9.44 -37.60 -15.63
C ASP A 473 -10.40 -36.61 -16.30
N GLY A 474 -11.10 -37.08 -17.33
CA GLY A 474 -12.10 -36.31 -18.06
C GLY A 474 -13.27 -35.88 -17.18
N SER A 475 -13.69 -36.72 -16.21
CA SER A 475 -14.79 -36.41 -15.32
C SER A 475 -14.45 -35.23 -14.39
N ALA A 476 -13.22 -35.17 -13.91
CA ALA A 476 -12.72 -34.04 -13.11
C ALA A 476 -12.68 -32.73 -13.93
N ILE A 477 -12.38 -32.80 -15.23
CA ILE A 477 -12.41 -31.63 -16.13
C ILE A 477 -13.84 -31.12 -16.30
N ILE A 478 -14.80 -32.02 -16.57
CA ILE A 478 -16.21 -31.67 -16.74
C ILE A 478 -16.76 -31.05 -15.46
N GLU A 479 -16.51 -31.64 -14.31
CA GLU A 479 -16.99 -31.12 -13.02
C GLU A 479 -16.36 -29.74 -12.71
N ASP A 480 -15.06 -29.55 -12.99
CA ASP A 480 -14.41 -28.26 -12.79
C ASP A 480 -14.93 -27.18 -13.74
N SER A 481 -15.28 -27.55 -14.98
CA SER A 481 -15.77 -26.62 -16.01
C SER A 481 -17.14 -26.03 -15.71
N ARG A 482 -17.96 -26.70 -14.88
CA ARG A 482 -19.27 -26.20 -14.45
C ARG A 482 -19.20 -24.86 -13.72
N PHE A 483 -18.05 -24.53 -13.14
CA PHE A 483 -17.83 -23.30 -12.39
C PHE A 483 -17.21 -22.16 -13.21
N ASP A 484 -17.00 -22.36 -14.50
CA ASP A 484 -16.38 -21.37 -15.37
C ASP A 484 -17.22 -20.10 -15.49
N GLY A 485 -16.61 -18.97 -15.25
CA GLY A 485 -17.26 -17.67 -15.32
C GLY A 485 -17.97 -17.27 -14.02
N PHE A 486 -18.20 -18.20 -13.09
CA PHE A 486 -18.92 -17.94 -11.86
C PHE A 486 -17.99 -17.49 -10.73
N TYR A 487 -18.42 -16.47 -9.98
CA TYR A 487 -17.76 -15.96 -8.80
C TYR A 487 -18.82 -15.56 -7.77
N ALA A 488 -18.54 -15.75 -6.49
CA ALA A 488 -19.51 -15.38 -5.47
C ALA A 488 -18.87 -14.65 -4.29
N VAL A 489 -19.64 -13.74 -3.72
CA VAL A 489 -19.35 -13.04 -2.47
C VAL A 489 -20.51 -13.16 -1.51
N SER A 490 -20.18 -13.14 -0.23
CA SER A 490 -21.14 -13.08 0.87
C SER A 490 -20.95 -11.77 1.62
N THR A 491 -22.04 -11.10 1.99
CA THR A 491 -21.98 -9.81 2.66
C THR A 491 -23.09 -9.66 3.70
N SER A 492 -22.86 -8.81 4.72
CA SER A 492 -23.88 -8.35 5.66
C SER A 492 -24.60 -7.07 5.20
N ILE A 493 -24.20 -6.51 4.05
CA ILE A 493 -24.73 -5.23 3.56
C ILE A 493 -26.07 -5.47 2.87
N ASP A 494 -27.10 -4.76 3.31
CA ASP A 494 -28.44 -4.83 2.73
C ASP A 494 -28.48 -4.27 1.30
N GLU A 495 -29.44 -4.72 0.48
CA GLU A 495 -29.61 -4.28 -0.90
C GLU A 495 -29.93 -2.78 -1.02
N ASN A 496 -30.61 -2.23 -0.01
CA ASN A 496 -30.94 -0.80 0.06
C ASN A 496 -29.75 0.08 0.48
N GLU A 497 -28.69 -0.52 1.08
CA GLU A 497 -27.51 0.22 1.51
C GLU A 497 -26.43 0.28 0.42
N MET A 498 -26.25 -0.81 -0.33
CA MET A 498 -25.21 -0.88 -1.36
C MET A 498 -25.61 -1.80 -2.51
N SER A 499 -25.53 -1.27 -3.73
CA SER A 499 -25.81 -2.03 -4.95
C SER A 499 -24.78 -3.15 -5.16
N VAL A 500 -25.17 -4.19 -5.90
CA VAL A 500 -24.27 -5.30 -6.26
C VAL A 500 -23.03 -4.81 -7.00
N ALA A 501 -23.18 -3.86 -7.93
CA ALA A 501 -22.05 -3.26 -8.65
C ALA A 501 -21.03 -2.64 -7.70
N LYS A 502 -21.49 -1.89 -6.69
CA LYS A 502 -20.60 -1.28 -5.71
C LYS A 502 -19.92 -2.31 -4.80
N ILE A 503 -20.64 -3.38 -4.40
CA ILE A 503 -20.04 -4.49 -3.64
C ILE A 503 -18.92 -5.17 -4.44
N ILE A 504 -19.15 -5.40 -5.74
CA ILE A 504 -18.15 -6.00 -6.64
C ILE A 504 -16.95 -5.06 -6.81
N GLU A 505 -17.19 -3.76 -6.97
CA GLU A 505 -16.13 -2.74 -7.06
C GLU A 505 -15.26 -2.74 -5.80
N VAL A 506 -15.89 -2.69 -4.62
CA VAL A 506 -15.17 -2.72 -3.33
C VAL A 506 -14.40 -4.03 -3.18
N ASN A 507 -15.02 -5.18 -3.49
CA ASN A 507 -14.32 -6.47 -3.41
C ASN A 507 -13.12 -6.56 -4.37
N ARG A 508 -13.19 -5.92 -5.54
CA ARG A 508 -12.06 -5.84 -6.48
C ARG A 508 -10.87 -5.07 -5.90
N GLY A 509 -11.12 -4.05 -5.07
CA GLY A 509 -10.05 -3.27 -4.42
C GLY A 509 -9.12 -4.10 -3.53
N ARG A 510 -9.41 -5.37 -3.26
CA ARG A 510 -8.52 -6.28 -2.51
C ARG A 510 -7.14 -6.45 -3.12
N TRP A 511 -6.95 -6.24 -4.42
CA TRP A 511 -5.63 -6.29 -5.05
C TRP A 511 -4.61 -5.32 -4.41
N GLU A 512 -5.06 -4.25 -3.78
CA GLU A 512 -4.21 -3.26 -3.10
C GLU A 512 -3.39 -3.87 -1.95
N ILE A 513 -3.96 -4.82 -1.20
CA ILE A 513 -3.22 -5.50 -0.14
C ILE A 513 -2.22 -6.51 -0.70
N GLU A 514 -2.59 -7.20 -1.80
CA GLU A 514 -1.69 -8.13 -2.49
C GLU A 514 -0.47 -7.39 -3.05
N GLU A 515 -0.67 -6.21 -3.65
CA GLU A 515 0.40 -5.34 -4.11
C GLU A 515 1.29 -4.85 -2.95
N SER A 516 0.69 -4.47 -1.83
CA SER A 516 1.43 -4.06 -0.63
C SER A 516 2.34 -5.18 -0.11
N PHE A 517 1.85 -6.44 -0.07
CA PHE A 517 2.69 -7.59 0.28
C PHE A 517 3.76 -7.89 -0.76
N MET A 518 3.43 -7.75 -2.04
CA MET A 518 4.43 -7.89 -3.11
C MET A 518 5.56 -6.88 -2.93
N LEU A 519 5.26 -5.60 -2.71
CA LEU A 519 6.25 -4.56 -2.46
C LEU A 519 7.11 -4.86 -1.22
N MET A 520 6.50 -5.28 -0.12
CA MET A 520 7.23 -5.67 1.09
C MET A 520 8.22 -6.79 0.82
N LYS A 521 7.84 -7.80 0.02
CA LYS A 521 8.67 -8.98 -0.25
C LYS A 521 9.72 -8.73 -1.32
N SER A 522 9.39 -8.04 -2.41
CA SER A 522 10.25 -7.85 -3.58
C SER A 522 11.15 -6.62 -3.47
N GLU A 523 10.55 -5.45 -3.35
CA GLU A 523 11.26 -4.17 -3.43
C GLU A 523 11.87 -3.75 -2.09
N LEU A 524 11.08 -3.82 -1.02
CA LEU A 524 11.53 -3.49 0.32
C LEU A 524 12.29 -4.65 0.99
N LYS A 525 12.30 -5.83 0.39
CA LYS A 525 13.00 -7.03 0.87
C LYS A 525 12.87 -7.19 2.39
N SER A 526 11.63 -7.22 2.89
CA SER A 526 11.38 -7.44 4.33
C SER A 526 11.89 -8.80 4.84
N ARG A 527 12.40 -9.63 3.93
CA ARG A 527 13.14 -10.88 4.18
C ARG A 527 14.38 -10.92 3.29
N PRO A 528 15.48 -11.60 3.72
CA PRO A 528 15.61 -12.31 4.99
C PRO A 528 15.65 -11.36 6.20
N VAL A 529 15.18 -11.86 7.36
CA VAL A 529 15.18 -11.13 8.63
C VAL A 529 16.43 -11.52 9.42
N TYR A 530 17.31 -10.56 9.66
CA TYR A 530 18.62 -10.78 10.29
C TYR A 530 18.64 -10.58 11.81
N VAL A 531 17.52 -10.23 12.42
CA VAL A 531 17.38 -10.12 13.88
C VAL A 531 16.73 -11.39 14.43
N ARG A 532 17.11 -11.77 15.66
CA ARG A 532 16.73 -13.07 16.24
C ARG A 532 15.69 -12.96 17.36
N ARG A 533 15.77 -11.92 18.21
CA ARG A 533 14.83 -11.72 19.32
C ARG A 533 13.45 -11.38 18.78
N GLU A 534 12.39 -11.89 19.40
CA GLU A 534 11.00 -11.69 19.00
C GLU A 534 10.65 -10.20 18.91
N GLU A 535 11.00 -9.43 19.92
CA GLU A 535 10.75 -7.99 20.00
C GLU A 535 11.39 -7.28 18.81
N ARG A 536 12.62 -7.64 18.46
CA ARG A 536 13.34 -7.04 17.32
C ARG A 536 12.83 -7.52 15.97
N ILE A 537 12.24 -8.72 15.88
CA ILE A 537 11.55 -9.20 14.69
C ILE A 537 10.29 -8.35 14.46
N LYS A 538 9.48 -8.13 15.51
CA LYS A 538 8.30 -7.27 15.43
C LYS A 538 8.67 -5.83 15.06
N ALA A 539 9.70 -5.26 15.72
CA ALA A 539 10.24 -3.94 15.38
C ALA A 539 10.75 -3.83 13.94
N HIS A 540 11.37 -4.90 13.42
CA HIS A 540 11.79 -4.94 12.02
C HIS A 540 10.57 -4.78 11.08
N PHE A 541 9.48 -5.49 11.34
CA PHE A 541 8.25 -5.36 10.54
C PHE A 541 7.58 -4.00 10.74
N THR A 542 7.67 -3.38 11.92
CA THR A 542 7.21 -2.00 12.14
C THR A 542 7.99 -1.01 11.25
N ALA A 543 9.31 -1.14 11.18
CA ALA A 543 10.13 -0.31 10.29
C ALA A 543 9.81 -0.58 8.79
N CYS A 544 9.53 -1.83 8.42
CA CYS A 544 9.09 -2.17 7.05
C CYS A 544 7.71 -1.58 6.73
N PHE A 545 6.78 -1.63 7.68
CA PHE A 545 5.45 -1.03 7.55
C PHE A 545 5.54 0.49 7.37
N LEU A 546 6.35 1.18 8.18
CA LEU A 546 6.57 2.62 8.04
C LEU A 546 7.19 2.94 6.67
N ALA A 547 8.18 2.15 6.23
CA ALA A 547 8.79 2.32 4.91
C ALA A 547 7.78 2.12 3.76
N LEU A 548 6.89 1.12 3.90
CA LEU A 548 5.81 0.89 2.95
C LEU A 548 4.86 2.10 2.90
N LEU A 549 4.39 2.58 4.06
CA LEU A 549 3.48 3.74 4.13
C LEU A 549 4.11 4.99 3.50
N VAL A 550 5.36 5.31 3.86
CA VAL A 550 6.10 6.47 3.33
C VAL A 550 6.25 6.36 1.82
N PHE A 551 6.58 5.17 1.32
CA PHE A 551 6.74 4.93 -0.11
C PHE A 551 5.39 5.04 -0.86
N ARG A 552 4.31 4.44 -0.36
CA ARG A 552 2.98 4.51 -0.98
C ARG A 552 2.45 5.95 -1.04
N ILE A 553 2.70 6.76 0.00
CA ILE A 553 2.35 8.19 -0.03
C ILE A 553 3.17 8.93 -1.10
N LEU A 554 4.48 8.68 -1.18
CA LEU A 554 5.35 9.27 -2.19
C LEU A 554 4.89 8.88 -3.60
N GLU A 555 4.65 7.60 -3.85
CA GLU A 555 4.18 7.06 -5.11
C GLU A 555 2.89 7.75 -5.57
N LYS A 556 1.90 7.86 -4.67
CA LYS A 556 0.63 8.53 -4.96
C LYS A 556 0.83 10.01 -5.31
N LYS A 557 1.65 10.73 -4.51
CA LYS A 557 1.93 12.15 -4.75
C LYS A 557 2.70 12.39 -6.07
N VAL A 558 3.67 11.54 -6.38
CA VAL A 558 4.46 11.66 -7.63
C VAL A 558 3.57 11.31 -8.84
N ASN A 559 2.73 10.28 -8.74
CA ASN A 559 1.81 9.90 -9.82
C ASN A 559 0.75 10.97 -10.12
N THR A 560 0.32 11.78 -9.14
CA THR A 560 -0.58 12.92 -9.41
C THR A 560 0.08 14.05 -10.22
N LEU A 561 1.40 14.08 -10.27
CA LEU A 561 2.20 15.10 -10.98
C LEU A 561 2.82 14.56 -12.28
N SER A 562 2.62 13.29 -12.58
CA SER A 562 3.12 12.63 -13.79
C SER A 562 2.03 12.55 -14.86
N SER A 563 2.41 12.65 -16.12
CA SER A 563 1.54 12.40 -17.27
C SER A 563 1.30 10.91 -17.54
N GLU A 564 2.15 10.04 -16.99
CA GLU A 564 2.11 8.59 -17.16
C GLU A 564 2.13 7.89 -15.80
N LEU A 565 1.53 6.71 -15.70
CA LEU A 565 1.58 5.90 -14.49
C LEU A 565 3.00 5.39 -14.24
N ILE A 566 3.58 5.83 -13.13
CA ILE A 566 4.90 5.40 -12.66
C ILE A 566 4.70 4.22 -11.70
N THR A 567 5.17 3.05 -12.09
CA THR A 567 5.09 1.86 -11.22
C THR A 567 6.10 1.92 -10.08
N ALA A 568 5.77 1.29 -8.96
CA ALA A 568 6.61 1.24 -7.77
C ALA A 568 8.07 0.82 -8.03
N PRO A 569 8.37 -0.26 -8.80
CA PRO A 569 9.75 -0.63 -9.11
C PRO A 569 10.52 0.45 -9.88
N LYS A 570 9.86 1.15 -10.83
CA LYS A 570 10.49 2.23 -11.59
C LYS A 570 10.81 3.43 -10.70
N LEU A 571 9.88 3.80 -9.81
CA LEU A 571 10.08 4.91 -8.88
C LEU A 571 11.22 4.60 -7.90
N ILE A 572 11.23 3.43 -7.28
CA ILE A 572 12.30 2.99 -6.35
C ILE A 572 13.66 2.97 -7.07
N LYS A 573 13.72 2.40 -8.27
CA LYS A 573 14.95 2.37 -9.07
C LYS A 573 15.46 3.79 -9.37
N THR A 574 14.55 4.72 -9.66
CA THR A 574 14.94 6.12 -9.91
C THR A 574 15.51 6.75 -8.65
N LEU A 575 14.86 6.60 -7.49
CA LEU A 575 15.37 7.12 -6.21
C LEU A 575 16.75 6.54 -5.84
N ARG A 576 16.97 5.25 -6.07
CA ARG A 576 18.28 4.59 -5.87
C ARG A 576 19.38 5.18 -6.73
N ASN A 577 19.05 5.62 -7.93
CA ASN A 577 20.00 6.16 -8.90
C ASN A 577 20.16 7.69 -8.83
N MET A 578 19.38 8.40 -8.02
CA MET A 578 19.50 9.86 -7.85
C MET A 578 20.73 10.22 -7.02
N ASN A 579 21.91 10.08 -7.61
CA ASN A 579 23.19 10.33 -6.96
C ASN A 579 23.73 11.73 -7.29
N LEU A 580 24.41 12.32 -6.32
CA LEU A 580 25.20 13.54 -6.47
C LEU A 580 26.68 13.17 -6.35
N THR A 581 27.50 13.70 -7.25
CA THR A 581 28.96 13.55 -7.16
C THR A 581 29.57 14.86 -6.69
N ARG A 582 30.36 14.79 -5.60
CA ARG A 582 31.17 15.92 -5.12
C ARG A 582 32.48 15.98 -5.91
N PHE A 583 32.74 17.08 -6.58
CA PHE A 583 33.93 17.24 -7.39
C PHE A 583 34.96 18.22 -6.80
N ASP A 584 34.62 19.03 -5.82
CA ASP A 584 35.54 19.87 -5.03
C ASP A 584 35.20 19.79 -3.55
N LYS A 585 36.06 19.12 -2.76
CA LYS A 585 35.87 18.93 -1.31
C LYS A 585 36.02 20.26 -0.56
N LYS A 586 36.95 21.13 -0.97
CA LYS A 586 37.21 22.39 -0.25
C LYS A 586 36.10 23.40 -0.45
N LYS A 587 35.45 23.40 -1.61
CA LYS A 587 34.40 24.36 -1.97
C LYS A 587 32.98 23.79 -1.83
N GLY A 588 32.83 22.48 -1.56
CA GLY A 588 31.53 21.83 -1.42
C GLY A 588 30.67 21.95 -2.68
N PHE A 589 31.24 21.60 -3.85
CA PHE A 589 30.52 21.61 -5.12
C PHE A 589 30.09 20.22 -5.52
N TYR A 590 28.85 20.10 -5.98
CA TYR A 590 28.21 18.85 -6.38
C TYR A 590 27.60 18.98 -7.79
N THR A 591 27.45 17.85 -8.47
CA THR A 591 26.70 17.72 -9.72
C THR A 591 25.79 16.53 -9.69
N GLY A 592 24.64 16.59 -10.35
CA GLY A 592 23.73 15.46 -10.50
C GLY A 592 24.37 14.38 -11.38
N ALA A 593 24.46 13.15 -10.88
CA ALA A 593 25.04 12.00 -11.57
C ALA A 593 23.96 10.98 -11.97
N PHE A 594 22.87 11.46 -12.56
CA PHE A 594 21.77 10.64 -13.04
C PHE A 594 21.11 11.26 -14.28
N THR A 595 20.42 10.42 -15.05
CA THR A 595 19.73 10.84 -16.28
C THR A 595 18.40 11.52 -15.97
N ARG A 596 18.15 12.65 -16.63
CA ARG A 596 16.84 13.32 -16.59
C ARG A 596 15.81 12.52 -17.38
N THR A 597 14.66 12.26 -16.77
CA THR A 597 13.55 11.47 -17.34
C THR A 597 12.21 12.08 -16.90
N ASN A 598 11.09 11.66 -17.50
CA ASN A 598 9.75 12.06 -17.04
C ASN A 598 9.52 11.73 -15.56
N ILE A 599 10.09 10.62 -15.07
CA ILE A 599 10.00 10.22 -13.66
C ILE A 599 10.76 11.23 -12.77
N THR A 600 11.98 11.63 -13.15
CA THR A 600 12.74 12.62 -12.38
C THR A 600 12.07 13.99 -12.41
N GLU A 601 11.40 14.36 -13.51
CA GLU A 601 10.60 15.59 -13.58
C GLU A 601 9.46 15.58 -12.57
N ALA A 602 8.68 14.50 -12.51
CA ALA A 602 7.60 14.35 -11.53
C ALA A 602 8.13 14.37 -10.09
N ILE A 603 9.27 13.73 -9.82
CA ILE A 603 9.94 13.76 -8.51
C ILE A 603 10.38 15.18 -8.15
N HIS A 604 10.98 15.92 -9.06
CA HIS A 604 11.41 17.29 -8.82
C HIS A 604 10.22 18.26 -8.64
N ALA A 605 9.13 18.05 -9.39
CA ALA A 605 7.89 18.78 -9.18
C ALA A 605 7.31 18.55 -7.77
N PHE A 606 7.30 17.29 -7.32
CA PHE A 606 6.93 16.96 -5.94
C PHE A 606 7.87 17.59 -4.92
N ALA A 607 9.19 17.53 -5.15
CA ALA A 607 10.20 18.04 -4.22
C ALA A 607 10.10 19.57 -4.06
N GLY A 608 9.81 20.29 -5.13
CA GLY A 608 9.88 21.75 -5.20
C GLY A 608 11.30 22.28 -5.40
N PHE A 609 12.25 21.41 -5.75
CA PHE A 609 13.64 21.74 -6.10
C PHE A 609 14.21 20.73 -7.09
N ARG A 610 15.38 21.06 -7.66
CA ARG A 610 16.03 20.22 -8.68
C ARG A 610 17.39 19.75 -8.21
N LEU A 611 17.70 18.47 -8.48
CA LEU A 611 18.98 17.81 -8.18
C LEU A 611 19.81 17.53 -9.45
N ASP A 612 19.22 17.66 -10.63
CA ASP A 612 19.83 17.42 -11.95
C ASP A 612 20.57 18.67 -12.50
N CYS A 613 21.09 19.50 -11.62
CA CYS A 613 21.85 20.70 -11.99
C CYS A 613 23.30 20.34 -12.25
N ALA A 614 23.92 21.04 -13.25
CA ALA A 614 25.34 20.91 -13.55
C ALA A 614 26.23 21.33 -12.37
N LEU A 615 25.76 22.27 -11.56
CA LEU A 615 26.42 22.75 -10.35
C LEU A 615 25.42 22.97 -9.23
N LEU A 616 25.67 22.35 -8.10
CA LEU A 616 25.01 22.61 -6.81
C LEU A 616 26.07 23.01 -5.79
N THR A 617 25.85 24.10 -5.09
CA THR A 617 26.70 24.50 -3.98
C THR A 617 26.25 23.82 -2.68
N GLU A 618 27.15 23.76 -1.70
CA GLU A 618 26.80 23.27 -0.37
C GLU A 618 25.65 24.07 0.27
N SER A 619 25.53 25.36 -0.03
CA SER A 619 24.44 26.22 0.42
C SER A 619 23.12 25.78 -0.21
N ASP A 620 23.12 25.52 -1.54
CA ASP A 620 21.92 25.06 -2.24
C ASP A 620 21.43 23.73 -1.66
N LEU A 621 22.37 22.81 -1.42
CA LEU A 621 22.07 21.51 -0.85
C LEU A 621 21.51 21.60 0.58
N LYS A 622 22.10 22.47 1.42
CA LYS A 622 21.58 22.76 2.76
C LYS A 622 20.16 23.36 2.74
N ASP A 623 19.89 24.24 1.79
CA ASP A 623 18.56 24.84 1.65
C ASP A 623 17.53 23.79 1.16
N MET A 624 17.90 22.90 0.25
CA MET A 624 17.06 21.77 -0.18
C MET A 624 16.73 20.81 0.97
N ILE A 625 17.74 20.44 1.77
CA ILE A 625 17.55 19.61 2.96
C ILE A 625 16.60 20.30 3.97
N LYS A 626 16.74 21.62 4.18
CA LYS A 626 15.81 22.35 5.04
C LYS A 626 14.38 22.35 4.50
N LEU A 627 14.20 22.42 3.18
CA LEU A 627 12.87 22.33 2.56
C LEU A 627 12.21 20.97 2.80
N THR A 628 12.98 19.88 2.76
CA THR A 628 12.43 18.53 3.01
C THR A 628 12.10 18.28 4.48
N LYS A 629 12.65 19.06 5.40
CA LYS A 629 12.38 18.97 6.86
C LYS A 629 11.20 19.85 7.31
N LYS A 630 10.58 20.58 6.39
CA LYS A 630 9.34 21.33 6.69
C LYS A 630 8.14 20.43 6.41
N PRO A 631 7.12 20.45 7.30
CA PRO A 631 5.90 19.67 7.12
C PRO A 631 5.13 20.06 5.85
#